data_ec2c8fa2a73069b3059aca02116a291e
#
_entry.id   ec2c8fa2a73069b3059aca02116a291e
#
_cell.length_a   1.000
_cell.length_b   1.000
_cell.length_c   1.000
_cell.angle_alpha   90.00
_cell.angle_beta   90.00
_cell.angle_gamma   90.00
#
_symmetry.space_group_name_H-M   'P 1'
#
loop_
_entity.id
_entity.type
_entity.pdbx_description
1 polymer ?
#
loop_
_entity_poly.entity_id
_entity_poly.type
_entity_poly.pdbx_seq_one_letter_code
_entity_poly.pdbx_strand_id
1 'polypeptide(L)'
;MAWVIANDINQRQGSVVILTPDSNNQVIRAALQTVQTKQQIYKKSGVTFGPYPHTWDRHDDEEVDALLADIVLPETASCADLRALLRPLTEHASVAQAISRMDRLRRVHGHAVFTAAQVTEFVRESVRSRSRLGFRQHRGHLAMTIQRAKNREFPNVIVLWPHTAAGSSDHLRRLLYNAITRAQVHCTVIVLGQGRLNRAPFAP
;
A
#
# COMPACT_ATOMS: atom_id res chain seq x y z
N MET A 1 13.86 -14.87 -4.00
CA MET A 1 13.18 -13.58 -4.28
C MET A 1 13.34 -12.60 -3.11
N ALA A 2 12.85 -12.88 -1.92
CA ALA A 2 12.95 -11.96 -0.77
C ALA A 2 14.38 -11.45 -0.53
N TRP A 3 15.38 -12.32 -0.64
CA TRP A 3 16.78 -11.94 -0.52
C TRP A 3 17.21 -10.89 -1.58
N VAL A 4 16.80 -11.05 -2.84
CA VAL A 4 17.16 -10.10 -3.91
C VAL A 4 16.54 -8.73 -3.64
N ILE A 5 15.27 -8.69 -3.23
CA ILE A 5 14.57 -7.45 -2.88
C ILE A 5 15.26 -6.78 -1.69
N ALA A 6 15.51 -7.52 -0.63
CA ALA A 6 16.14 -7.00 0.58
C ALA A 6 17.58 -6.51 0.29
N ASN A 7 18.35 -7.23 -0.54
CA ASN A 7 19.67 -6.81 -0.95
C ASN A 7 19.66 -5.52 -1.78
N ASP A 8 18.71 -5.37 -2.70
CA ASP A 8 18.57 -4.14 -3.47
C ASP A 8 18.18 -2.96 -2.58
N ILE A 9 17.25 -3.16 -1.62
CA ILE A 9 16.92 -2.16 -0.61
C ILE A 9 18.15 -1.76 0.21
N ASN A 10 18.94 -2.75 0.65
CA ASN A 10 20.15 -2.50 1.46
C ASN A 10 21.21 -1.66 0.74
N GLN A 11 21.27 -1.75 -0.58
CA GLN A 11 22.21 -0.99 -1.41
C GLN A 11 21.76 0.44 -1.71
N ARG A 12 20.52 0.79 -1.36
CA ARG A 12 19.96 2.12 -1.66
C ARG A 12 20.01 3.03 -0.45
N GLN A 13 20.30 4.29 -0.70
CA GLN A 13 20.14 5.33 0.31
C GLN A 13 18.70 5.84 0.32
N GLY A 14 18.09 5.87 1.50
CA GLY A 14 16.74 6.40 1.68
C GLY A 14 15.61 5.40 1.41
N SER A 15 14.41 5.93 1.20
CA SER A 15 13.23 5.12 0.96
C SER A 15 13.22 4.51 -0.44
N VAL A 16 12.67 3.30 -0.53
CA VAL A 16 12.48 2.58 -1.79
C VAL A 16 10.99 2.37 -2.00
N VAL A 17 10.52 2.59 -3.22
CA VAL A 17 9.16 2.26 -3.64
C VAL A 17 9.17 0.98 -4.46
N ILE A 18 8.32 0.04 -4.06
CA ILE A 18 8.17 -1.25 -4.71
C ILE A 18 6.89 -1.22 -5.55
N LEU A 19 7.05 -1.35 -6.86
CA LEU A 19 5.96 -1.33 -7.82
C LEU A 19 5.65 -2.75 -8.32
N THR A 20 4.37 -3.08 -8.44
CA THR A 20 3.90 -4.34 -8.99
C THR A 20 2.72 -4.13 -9.94
N PRO A 21 2.56 -4.94 -10.99
CA PRO A 21 1.35 -4.93 -11.82
C PRO A 21 0.07 -5.25 -11.05
N ASP A 22 0.17 -6.14 -10.04
CA ASP A 22 -0.97 -6.64 -9.27
C ASP A 22 -0.60 -6.72 -7.78
N SER A 23 -1.38 -6.02 -6.95
CA SER A 23 -1.24 -6.03 -5.48
C SER A 23 -1.67 -7.35 -4.83
N ASN A 24 -2.47 -8.17 -5.52
CA ASN A 24 -3.01 -9.41 -4.99
C ASN A 24 -2.16 -10.64 -5.33
N ASN A 25 -1.05 -10.46 -6.04
CA ASN A 25 -0.16 -11.56 -6.37
C ASN A 25 0.45 -12.20 -5.12
N GLN A 26 0.05 -13.45 -4.84
CA GLN A 26 0.45 -14.16 -3.62
C GLN A 26 1.97 -14.35 -3.50
N VAL A 27 2.66 -14.59 -4.62
CA VAL A 27 4.12 -14.79 -4.64
C VAL A 27 4.84 -13.51 -4.24
N ILE A 28 4.38 -12.36 -4.75
CA ILE A 28 4.92 -11.05 -4.40
C ILE A 28 4.62 -10.74 -2.93
N ARG A 29 3.38 -10.96 -2.48
CA ARG A 29 3.00 -10.73 -1.08
C ARG A 29 3.84 -11.56 -0.10
N ALA A 30 4.00 -12.86 -0.36
CA ALA A 30 4.82 -13.74 0.48
C ALA A 30 6.29 -13.30 0.52
N ALA A 31 6.85 -12.86 -0.62
CA ALA A 31 8.21 -12.35 -0.66
C ALA A 31 8.36 -11.04 0.14
N LEU A 32 7.44 -10.11 -0.02
CA LEU A 32 7.45 -8.84 0.71
C LEU A 32 7.22 -9.05 2.21
N GLN A 33 6.33 -9.97 2.59
CA GLN A 33 6.16 -10.35 4.00
C GLN A 33 7.47 -10.90 4.60
N THR A 34 8.20 -11.70 3.83
CA THR A 34 9.51 -12.19 4.26
C THR A 34 10.53 -11.06 4.41
N VAL A 35 10.56 -10.10 3.49
CA VAL A 35 11.42 -8.89 3.57
C VAL A 35 11.09 -8.05 4.79
N GLN A 36 9.82 -7.93 5.13
CA GLN A 36 9.32 -7.13 6.24
C GLN A 36 9.65 -7.73 7.61
N THR A 37 9.69 -9.08 7.71
CA THR A 37 9.72 -9.76 9.02
C THR A 37 11.02 -10.49 9.30
N LYS A 38 11.80 -10.82 8.27
CA LYS A 38 13.00 -11.66 8.43
C LYS A 38 14.28 -10.95 8.01
N GLN A 39 15.31 -11.11 8.80
CA GLN A 39 16.67 -10.76 8.38
C GLN A 39 17.12 -11.67 7.25
N GLN A 40 17.93 -11.13 6.37
CA GLN A 40 18.58 -11.86 5.27
C GLN A 40 20.08 -11.96 5.57
N ILE A 41 20.70 -13.03 5.06
CA ILE A 41 22.12 -13.28 5.27
C ILE A 41 22.84 -13.31 3.92
N TYR A 42 23.90 -12.56 3.79
CA TYR A 42 24.80 -12.67 2.65
C TYR A 42 25.75 -13.85 2.87
N LYS A 43 25.48 -14.98 2.20
CA LYS A 43 26.16 -16.26 2.45
C LYS A 43 27.70 -16.21 2.36
N LYS A 44 28.25 -15.34 1.51
CA LYS A 44 29.71 -15.24 1.30
C LYS A 44 30.43 -14.50 2.43
N SER A 45 29.80 -13.50 3.05
CA SER A 45 30.44 -12.66 4.08
C SER A 45 29.82 -12.80 5.46
N GLY A 46 28.71 -13.55 5.61
CA GLY A 46 27.98 -13.65 6.87
C GLY A 46 27.24 -12.37 7.30
N VAL A 47 27.31 -11.30 6.50
CA VAL A 47 26.65 -10.03 6.82
C VAL A 47 25.14 -10.19 6.76
N THR A 48 24.47 -9.73 7.81
CA THR A 48 23.00 -9.71 7.91
C THR A 48 22.45 -8.32 7.56
N PHE A 49 21.29 -8.27 6.93
CA PHE A 49 20.60 -7.03 6.57
C PHE A 49 19.08 -7.21 6.65
N GLY A 50 18.34 -6.11 6.81
CA GLY A 50 16.90 -6.13 7.12
C GLY A 50 16.63 -6.44 8.60
N PRO A 51 15.37 -6.68 8.99
CA PRO A 51 14.17 -6.59 8.17
C PRO A 51 13.90 -5.16 7.64
N TYR A 52 13.15 -5.06 6.52
CA TYR A 52 12.80 -3.78 5.93
C TYR A 52 11.28 -3.60 5.98
N PRO A 53 10.76 -2.86 6.97
CA PRO A 53 9.34 -2.54 7.05
C PRO A 53 8.87 -1.77 5.83
N HIS A 54 7.73 -2.17 5.28
CA HIS A 54 7.07 -1.45 4.20
C HIS A 54 5.58 -1.39 4.44
N THR A 55 4.92 -0.41 3.86
CA THR A 55 3.48 -0.25 3.86
C THR A 55 2.92 -0.36 2.44
N TRP A 56 1.71 -0.94 2.31
CA TRP A 56 1.01 -0.94 1.04
C TRP A 56 0.22 0.37 0.87
N ASP A 57 0.44 1.04 -0.26
CA ASP A 57 -0.41 2.16 -0.68
C ASP A 57 -1.67 1.57 -1.32
N ARG A 58 -2.73 1.45 -0.53
CA ARG A 58 -4.04 0.90 -0.94
C ARG A 58 -4.91 2.00 -1.55
N HIS A 59 -5.92 1.62 -2.34
CA HIS A 59 -7.01 2.51 -2.69
C HIS A 59 -7.72 2.99 -1.42
N ASP A 60 -8.28 4.20 -1.46
CA ASP A 60 -8.96 4.77 -0.30
C ASP A 60 -10.11 3.86 0.17
N ASP A 61 -10.83 3.23 -0.76
CA ASP A 61 -11.89 2.27 -0.44
C ASP A 61 -11.33 0.96 0.16
N GLU A 62 -10.24 0.41 -0.39
CA GLU A 62 -9.55 -0.76 0.19
C GLU A 62 -8.98 -0.47 1.59
N GLU A 63 -8.57 0.78 1.84
CA GLU A 63 -8.10 1.19 3.15
C GLU A 63 -9.26 1.26 4.14
N VAL A 64 -10.41 1.80 3.72
CA VAL A 64 -11.63 1.83 4.54
C VAL A 64 -12.12 0.43 4.88
N ASP A 65 -12.19 -0.45 3.87
CA ASP A 65 -12.60 -1.84 4.06
C ASP A 65 -11.65 -2.59 5.03
N ALA A 66 -10.35 -2.36 4.90
CA ALA A 66 -9.37 -2.96 5.80
C ALA A 66 -9.43 -2.39 7.23
N LEU A 67 -9.73 -1.10 7.38
CA LEU A 67 -9.90 -0.47 8.70
C LEU A 67 -11.14 -0.97 9.43
N LEU A 68 -12.21 -1.26 8.71
CA LEU A 68 -13.50 -1.66 9.27
C LEU A 68 -13.73 -3.18 9.23
N ALA A 69 -12.80 -3.98 8.70
CA ALA A 69 -12.97 -5.40 8.47
C ALA A 69 -13.37 -6.21 9.72
N ASP A 70 -12.82 -5.83 10.88
CA ASP A 70 -13.06 -6.51 12.17
C ASP A 70 -14.20 -5.88 12.99
N ILE A 71 -14.91 -4.89 12.41
CA ILE A 71 -15.97 -4.17 13.11
C ILE A 71 -17.31 -4.38 12.39
N VAL A 72 -18.27 -4.93 13.13
CA VAL A 72 -19.66 -5.03 12.66
C VAL A 72 -20.37 -3.73 13.08
N LEU A 73 -20.55 -2.82 12.11
CA LEU A 73 -21.32 -1.60 12.34
C LEU A 73 -22.81 -1.93 12.39
N PRO A 74 -23.53 -1.55 13.46
CA PRO A 74 -24.98 -1.71 13.53
C PRO A 74 -25.67 -0.81 12.48
N GLU A 75 -26.85 -1.20 12.02
CA GLU A 75 -27.61 -0.45 11.03
C GLU A 75 -27.78 1.04 11.46
N THR A 76 -28.10 1.26 12.73
CA THR A 76 -28.13 2.58 13.36
C THR A 76 -27.61 2.49 14.79
N ALA A 77 -26.87 3.50 15.24
CA ALA A 77 -26.41 3.58 16.62
C ALA A 77 -26.20 5.02 17.09
N SER A 78 -26.19 5.21 18.41
CA SER A 78 -25.85 6.50 18.98
C SER A 78 -24.38 6.87 18.75
N CYS A 79 -24.09 8.18 18.78
CA CYS A 79 -22.70 8.64 18.68
C CYS A 79 -21.80 8.08 19.80
N ALA A 80 -22.38 7.83 21.00
CA ALA A 80 -21.65 7.26 22.12
C ALA A 80 -21.27 5.78 21.87
N ASP A 81 -22.22 4.98 21.37
CA ASP A 81 -21.99 3.56 21.07
C ASP A 81 -21.00 3.39 19.93
N LEU A 82 -21.13 4.19 18.87
CA LEU A 82 -20.20 4.18 17.73
C LEU A 82 -18.79 4.58 18.17
N ARG A 83 -18.66 5.57 19.05
CA ARG A 83 -17.36 5.94 19.60
C ARG A 83 -16.74 4.81 20.42
N ALA A 84 -17.53 4.10 21.23
CA ALA A 84 -17.07 2.95 21.99
C ALA A 84 -16.62 1.81 21.04
N LEU A 85 -17.41 1.54 20.00
CA LEU A 85 -17.13 0.52 18.99
C LEU A 85 -15.85 0.81 18.19
N LEU A 86 -15.64 2.07 17.78
CA LEU A 86 -14.49 2.52 17.01
C LEU A 86 -13.24 2.81 17.86
N ARG A 87 -13.34 2.74 19.18
CA ARG A 87 -12.25 3.04 20.12
C ARG A 87 -10.95 2.25 19.82
N PRO A 88 -10.98 0.95 19.51
CA PRO A 88 -9.76 0.20 19.18
C PRO A 88 -9.01 0.74 17.97
N LEU A 89 -9.71 1.44 17.05
CA LEU A 89 -9.16 1.99 15.83
C LEU A 89 -8.76 3.47 15.92
N THR A 90 -8.83 4.09 17.10
CA THR A 90 -8.53 5.54 17.27
C THR A 90 -7.07 5.90 17.03
N GLU A 91 -6.15 4.93 17.04
CA GLU A 91 -4.77 5.13 16.61
C GLU A 91 -4.67 5.48 15.10
N HIS A 92 -5.66 5.07 14.32
CA HIS A 92 -5.78 5.47 12.92
C HIS A 92 -6.39 6.87 12.81
N ALA A 93 -5.57 7.82 12.37
CA ALA A 93 -5.98 9.22 12.31
C ALA A 93 -7.24 9.48 11.46
N SER A 94 -7.52 8.64 10.45
CA SER A 94 -8.75 8.74 9.65
C SER A 94 -9.99 8.38 10.47
N VAL A 95 -9.90 7.38 11.35
CA VAL A 95 -11.00 6.99 12.25
C VAL A 95 -11.19 8.04 13.34
N ALA A 96 -10.11 8.54 13.94
CA ALA A 96 -10.18 9.63 14.91
C ALA A 96 -10.84 10.89 14.32
N GLN A 97 -10.55 11.22 13.07
CA GLN A 97 -11.17 12.34 12.35
C GLN A 97 -12.66 12.08 12.08
N ALA A 98 -13.06 10.88 11.72
CA ALA A 98 -14.46 10.51 11.54
C ALA A 98 -15.25 10.63 12.85
N ILE A 99 -14.69 10.14 13.96
CA ILE A 99 -15.28 10.31 15.30
C ILE A 99 -15.44 11.79 15.65
N SER A 100 -14.42 12.60 15.42
CA SER A 100 -14.47 14.04 15.69
C SER A 100 -15.57 14.74 14.87
N ARG A 101 -15.80 14.28 13.63
CA ARG A 101 -16.89 14.76 12.77
C ARG A 101 -18.26 14.38 13.34
N MET A 102 -18.46 13.14 13.77
CA MET A 102 -19.70 12.71 14.42
C MET A 102 -19.99 13.54 15.68
N ASP A 103 -18.98 13.75 16.53
CA ASP A 103 -19.10 14.58 17.73
C ASP A 103 -19.47 16.04 17.40
N ARG A 104 -18.92 16.59 16.32
CA ARG A 104 -19.27 17.92 15.83
C ARG A 104 -20.72 18.00 15.34
N LEU A 105 -21.17 17.03 14.53
CA LEU A 105 -22.55 16.97 14.04
C LEU A 105 -23.54 16.84 15.19
N ARG A 106 -23.22 16.05 16.23
CA ARG A 106 -24.02 15.95 17.42
C ARG A 106 -24.13 17.29 18.17
N ARG A 107 -23.01 17.99 18.36
CA ARG A 107 -22.98 19.26 19.11
C ARG A 107 -23.66 20.41 18.37
N VAL A 108 -23.46 20.50 17.06
CA VAL A 108 -23.91 21.65 16.26
C VAL A 108 -25.32 21.45 15.73
N HIS A 109 -25.67 20.22 15.34
CA HIS A 109 -26.93 19.91 14.65
C HIS A 109 -27.85 18.98 15.44
N GLY A 110 -27.49 18.59 16.66
CA GLY A 110 -28.28 17.66 17.47
C GLY A 110 -28.34 16.22 16.92
N HIS A 111 -27.51 15.87 15.92
CA HIS A 111 -27.49 14.54 15.31
C HIS A 111 -26.93 13.51 16.30
N ALA A 112 -27.81 12.80 16.99
CA ALA A 112 -27.43 11.86 18.04
C ALA A 112 -27.23 10.43 17.53
N VAL A 113 -27.78 10.09 16.36
CA VAL A 113 -27.80 8.74 15.78
C VAL A 113 -27.24 8.79 14.37
N PHE A 114 -26.43 7.78 14.01
CA PHE A 114 -25.83 7.63 12.69
C PHE A 114 -26.05 6.22 12.16
N THR A 115 -26.16 6.10 10.84
CA THR A 115 -26.22 4.80 10.15
C THR A 115 -24.82 4.25 9.88
N ALA A 116 -24.71 2.92 9.69
CA ALA A 116 -23.46 2.28 9.24
C ALA A 116 -22.88 2.93 7.98
N ALA A 117 -23.76 3.25 7.00
CA ALA A 117 -23.36 3.90 5.76
C ALA A 117 -22.76 5.30 6.00
N GLN A 118 -23.34 6.09 6.88
CA GLN A 118 -22.80 7.42 7.25
C GLN A 118 -21.44 7.32 7.93
N VAL A 119 -21.26 6.36 8.85
CA VAL A 119 -19.97 6.15 9.52
C VAL A 119 -18.90 5.74 8.53
N THR A 120 -19.21 4.77 7.65
CA THR A 120 -18.29 4.33 6.58
C THR A 120 -17.91 5.50 5.67
N GLU A 121 -18.86 6.36 5.29
CA GLU A 121 -18.58 7.52 4.45
C GLU A 121 -17.70 8.56 5.18
N PHE A 122 -17.89 8.80 6.47
CA PHE A 122 -17.03 9.69 7.25
C PHE A 122 -15.59 9.18 7.31
N VAL A 123 -15.41 7.86 7.50
CA VAL A 123 -14.06 7.25 7.45
C VAL A 123 -13.47 7.40 6.05
N ARG A 124 -14.26 7.13 4.99
CA ARG A 124 -13.83 7.25 3.59
C ARG A 124 -13.40 8.68 3.23
N GLU A 125 -14.18 9.67 3.58
CA GLU A 125 -13.83 11.08 3.34
C GLU A 125 -12.58 11.50 4.11
N SER A 126 -12.40 10.99 5.33
CA SER A 126 -11.20 11.24 6.14
C SER A 126 -9.96 10.61 5.50
N VAL A 127 -10.06 9.37 4.98
CA VAL A 127 -8.98 8.69 4.24
C VAL A 127 -8.64 9.50 2.98
N ARG A 128 -9.64 9.88 2.18
CA ARG A 128 -9.45 10.69 0.96
C ARG A 128 -8.82 12.04 1.22
N SER A 129 -9.27 12.74 2.25
CA SER A 129 -8.72 14.04 2.65
C SER A 129 -7.24 13.92 3.03
N ARG A 130 -6.87 12.91 3.80
CA ARG A 130 -5.47 12.66 4.19
C ARG A 130 -4.60 12.28 3.00
N SER A 131 -5.12 11.48 2.08
CA SER A 131 -4.43 11.12 0.84
C SER A 131 -4.11 12.35 0.00
N ARG A 132 -5.08 13.28 -0.15
CA ARG A 132 -4.91 14.52 -0.94
C ARG A 132 -3.93 15.50 -0.32
N LEU A 133 -3.90 15.59 1.01
CA LEU A 133 -3.05 16.53 1.74
C LEU A 133 -1.62 16.01 1.96
N GLY A 134 -1.26 14.86 1.39
CA GLY A 134 0.08 14.29 1.52
C GLY A 134 0.45 13.83 2.93
N PHE A 135 -0.52 13.77 3.87
CA PHE A 135 -0.29 13.33 5.25
C PHE A 135 -0.02 11.84 5.40
N ARG A 136 0.05 11.08 4.30
CA ARG A 136 0.63 9.74 4.31
C ARG A 136 2.15 9.86 4.48
N GLN A 137 2.60 10.16 5.69
CA GLN A 137 4.02 10.00 6.04
C GLN A 137 4.31 8.50 6.06
N HIS A 138 4.73 7.98 4.92
CA HIS A 138 5.28 6.64 4.84
C HIS A 138 6.66 6.64 5.49
N ARG A 139 6.72 6.23 6.74
CA ARG A 139 8.00 5.92 7.38
C ARG A 139 8.48 4.58 6.82
N GLY A 140 9.60 4.59 6.08
CA GLY A 140 10.19 3.38 5.50
C GLY A 140 9.89 3.21 4.01
N HIS A 141 9.79 1.94 3.57
CA HIS A 141 9.57 1.59 2.18
C HIS A 141 8.07 1.49 1.88
N LEU A 142 7.69 1.71 0.61
CA LEU A 142 6.31 1.74 0.16
C LEU A 142 6.10 0.72 -0.96
N ALA A 143 5.04 -0.06 -0.89
CA ALA A 143 4.62 -0.96 -1.95
C ALA A 143 3.29 -0.48 -2.56
N MET A 144 3.18 -0.50 -3.89
CA MET A 144 1.95 -0.10 -4.59
C MET A 144 1.87 -0.73 -5.97
N THR A 145 0.69 -0.63 -6.59
CA THR A 145 0.55 -0.98 -8.01
C THR A 145 1.13 0.11 -8.90
N ILE A 146 1.54 -0.30 -10.11
CA ILE A 146 2.07 0.63 -11.13
C ILE A 146 1.05 1.71 -11.48
N GLN A 147 -0.25 1.37 -11.50
CA GLN A 147 -1.33 2.31 -11.75
C GLN A 147 -1.42 3.41 -10.70
N ARG A 148 -1.19 3.06 -9.43
CA ARG A 148 -1.20 4.05 -8.34
C ARG A 148 0.01 4.97 -8.36
N ALA A 149 1.10 4.52 -8.94
CA ALA A 149 2.30 5.34 -9.11
C ALA A 149 2.18 6.40 -10.22
N LYS A 150 1.06 6.43 -10.99
CA LYS A 150 0.86 7.47 -12.01
C LYS A 150 0.98 8.86 -11.41
N ASN A 151 1.65 9.76 -12.15
CA ASN A 151 1.89 11.16 -11.76
C ASN A 151 2.69 11.33 -10.45
N ARG A 152 3.41 10.28 -10.03
CA ARG A 152 4.32 10.31 -8.89
C ARG A 152 5.70 9.87 -9.35
N GLU A 153 6.73 10.39 -8.73
CA GLU A 153 8.13 10.03 -8.98
C GLU A 153 8.84 9.76 -7.66
N PHE A 154 9.80 8.85 -7.70
CA PHE A 154 10.47 8.36 -6.50
C PHE A 154 11.98 8.23 -6.76
N PRO A 155 12.84 8.55 -5.79
CA PRO A 155 14.29 8.41 -5.97
C PRO A 155 14.70 6.98 -6.33
N ASN A 156 14.16 5.98 -5.62
CA ASN A 156 14.50 4.57 -5.81
C ASN A 156 13.24 3.73 -6.04
N VAL A 157 13.22 2.96 -7.12
CA VAL A 157 12.10 2.10 -7.51
C VAL A 157 12.59 0.68 -7.71
N ILE A 158 11.88 -0.29 -7.12
CA ILE A 158 12.00 -1.71 -7.43
C ILE A 158 10.71 -2.15 -8.09
N VAL A 159 10.78 -2.63 -9.32
CA VAL A 159 9.64 -3.19 -10.04
C VAL A 159 9.66 -4.72 -9.88
N LEU A 160 8.65 -5.28 -9.22
CA LEU A 160 8.46 -6.74 -9.12
C LEU A 160 7.54 -7.20 -10.24
N TRP A 161 8.11 -7.89 -11.24
CA TRP A 161 7.36 -8.35 -12.41
C TRP A 161 7.04 -9.84 -12.29
N PRO A 162 5.79 -10.23 -11.99
CA PRO A 162 5.40 -11.63 -11.80
C PRO A 162 5.26 -12.35 -13.15
N HIS A 163 5.47 -13.67 -13.14
CA HIS A 163 5.25 -14.52 -14.32
C HIS A 163 3.77 -14.55 -14.76
N THR A 164 2.86 -14.22 -13.85
CA THR A 164 1.40 -14.18 -14.06
C THR A 164 0.90 -12.83 -14.59
N ALA A 165 1.78 -11.85 -14.84
CA ALA A 165 1.35 -10.58 -15.43
C ALA A 165 0.63 -10.85 -16.77
N ALA A 166 -0.65 -10.51 -16.82
CA ALA A 166 -1.53 -10.76 -17.95
C ALA A 166 -1.82 -9.48 -18.74
N GLY A 167 -2.13 -9.64 -20.02
CA GLY A 167 -2.46 -8.55 -20.94
C GLY A 167 -1.82 -8.74 -22.31
N SER A 168 -2.21 -7.89 -23.26
CA SER A 168 -1.56 -7.85 -24.58
C SER A 168 -0.11 -7.38 -24.44
N SER A 169 0.73 -7.72 -25.43
CA SER A 169 2.15 -7.30 -25.46
C SER A 169 2.29 -5.78 -25.32
N ASP A 170 1.45 -5.01 -25.99
CA ASP A 170 1.47 -3.55 -25.90
C ASP A 170 1.06 -3.05 -24.53
N HIS A 171 0.04 -3.66 -23.92
CA HIS A 171 -0.37 -3.32 -22.55
C HIS A 171 0.78 -3.55 -21.56
N LEU A 172 1.43 -4.70 -21.64
CA LEU A 172 2.55 -5.06 -20.76
C LEU A 172 3.76 -4.14 -20.96
N ARG A 173 4.07 -3.76 -22.21
CA ARG A 173 5.15 -2.79 -22.52
C ARG A 173 4.84 -1.41 -21.94
N ARG A 174 3.62 -0.90 -22.13
CA ARG A 174 3.18 0.39 -21.55
C ARG A 174 3.21 0.35 -20.02
N LEU A 175 2.81 -0.77 -19.43
CA LEU A 175 2.82 -0.93 -17.98
C LEU A 175 4.25 -0.91 -17.43
N LEU A 176 5.18 -1.65 -18.05
CA LEU A 176 6.59 -1.64 -17.66
C LEU A 176 7.21 -0.25 -17.86
N TYR A 177 6.95 0.39 -19.00
CA TYR A 177 7.41 1.76 -19.26
C TYR A 177 6.94 2.73 -18.16
N ASN A 178 5.65 2.68 -17.81
CA ASN A 178 5.11 3.51 -16.74
C ASN A 178 5.78 3.22 -15.39
N ALA A 179 6.16 1.98 -15.10
CA ALA A 179 6.85 1.64 -13.86
C ALA A 179 8.28 2.20 -13.83
N ILE A 180 9.04 2.01 -14.90
CA ILE A 180 10.44 2.45 -15.00
C ILE A 180 10.54 3.98 -14.93
N THR A 181 9.64 4.69 -15.63
CA THR A 181 9.62 6.17 -15.65
C THR A 181 9.18 6.79 -14.32
N ARG A 182 8.88 6.00 -13.28
CA ARG A 182 8.64 6.52 -11.92
C ARG A 182 9.92 6.72 -11.13
N ALA A 183 11.04 6.17 -11.59
CA ALA A 183 12.32 6.30 -10.92
C ALA A 183 13.04 7.58 -11.36
N GLN A 184 13.48 8.37 -10.38
CA GLN A 184 14.32 9.56 -10.61
C GLN A 184 15.79 9.23 -10.66
N VAL A 185 16.26 8.28 -9.82
CA VAL A 185 17.69 7.98 -9.65
C VAL A 185 17.97 6.52 -9.98
N HIS A 186 17.29 5.58 -9.32
CA HIS A 186 17.54 4.16 -9.49
C HIS A 186 16.26 3.38 -9.77
N CYS A 187 16.31 2.51 -10.77
CA CYS A 187 15.26 1.55 -11.09
C CYS A 187 15.83 0.15 -11.21
N THR A 188 15.33 -0.78 -10.40
CA THR A 188 15.65 -2.21 -10.52
C THR A 188 14.39 -2.98 -10.92
N VAL A 189 14.46 -3.79 -11.98
CA VAL A 189 13.35 -4.67 -12.40
C VAL A 189 13.70 -6.10 -12.02
N ILE A 190 12.94 -6.69 -11.09
CA ILE A 190 13.08 -8.08 -10.66
C ILE A 190 12.01 -8.91 -11.34
N VAL A 191 12.43 -9.73 -12.31
CA VAL A 191 11.55 -10.59 -13.10
C VAL A 191 11.41 -11.95 -12.42
N LEU A 192 10.18 -12.37 -12.17
CA LEU A 192 9.87 -13.64 -11.55
C LEU A 192 9.56 -14.70 -12.62
N GLY A 193 10.47 -15.67 -12.76
CA GLY A 193 10.36 -16.75 -13.73
C GLY A 193 11.28 -16.57 -14.94
N GLN A 194 12.20 -17.54 -15.14
CA GLN A 194 13.23 -17.47 -16.17
C GLN A 194 12.66 -17.37 -17.61
N GLY A 195 11.55 -18.05 -17.90
CA GLY A 195 10.92 -18.01 -19.23
C GLY A 195 10.25 -16.67 -19.58
N ARG A 196 10.15 -15.73 -18.63
CA ARG A 196 9.47 -14.46 -18.87
C ARG A 196 10.32 -13.45 -19.65
N LEU A 197 11.63 -13.55 -19.57
CA LEU A 197 12.53 -12.67 -20.32
C LEU A 197 12.42 -12.83 -21.84
N ASN A 198 11.95 -14.00 -22.31
CA ASN A 198 11.76 -14.30 -23.73
C ASN A 198 10.34 -13.92 -24.23
N ARG A 199 9.57 -13.17 -23.49
CA ARG A 199 8.20 -12.73 -23.82
C ARG A 199 8.01 -11.27 -23.47
N ALA A 200 6.96 -10.66 -24.01
CA ALA A 200 6.59 -9.30 -23.65
C ALA A 200 6.46 -9.15 -22.11
N PRO A 201 6.90 -8.05 -21.56
CA PRO A 201 7.40 -6.83 -22.22
C PRO A 201 8.90 -6.83 -22.55
N PHE A 202 9.66 -7.88 -22.24
CA PHE A 202 11.12 -7.92 -22.29
C PHE A 202 11.67 -8.37 -23.65
N ALA A 203 10.90 -9.11 -24.42
CA ALA A 203 11.22 -9.51 -25.79
C ALA A 203 10.19 -8.95 -26.78
N PRO A 204 10.56 -8.85 -28.09
CA PRO A 204 9.66 -8.42 -29.15
C PRO A 204 8.39 -9.26 -29.25
#